data_a862a5de75462e4a1a775c90a85d4787
#
_entry.id   a862a5de75462e4a1a775c90a85d4787
#
_cell.length_a   1.000
_cell.length_b   1.000
_cell.length_c   1.000
_cell.angle_alpha   90.00
_cell.angle_beta   90.00
_cell.angle_gamma   90.00
#
_symmetry.space_group_name_H-M   'P 1'
#
loop_
_entity.id
_entity.type
_entity.pdbx_description
1 polymer ?
#
loop_
_entity_poly.entity_id
_entity_poly.type
_entity_poly.pdbx_seq_one_letter_code
_entity_poly.pdbx_strand_id
1 'polypeptide(L)'
;ERVGAHALVTVCPMCQMNVDFYQREMNRHFREDHHMPILFFTQLMGLAVGMPAKKLGFGREINSARQAMANIGIETPLTEEEEAEKAAAAKPKRRRRGDPTLPSPAPRADEEELR
;
A
#
# COMPACT_ATOMS: atom_id res chain seq x y z
N GLU A 1 2.08 -19.16 7.17
CA GLU A 1 2.00 -19.50 5.74
C GLU A 1 2.12 -21.01 5.51
N ARG A 2 3.14 -21.69 6.02
CA ARG A 2 3.32 -23.16 5.85
C ARG A 2 2.13 -24.02 6.34
N VAL A 3 1.34 -23.51 7.28
CA VAL A 3 0.12 -24.16 7.81
C VAL A 3 -1.16 -23.64 7.17
N GLY A 4 -1.07 -22.83 6.12
CA GLY A 4 -2.24 -22.25 5.44
C GLY A 4 -2.93 -21.12 6.20
N ALA A 5 -2.26 -20.49 7.16
CA ALA A 5 -2.80 -19.31 7.83
C ALA A 5 -2.78 -18.10 6.89
N HIS A 6 -3.88 -17.35 6.84
CA HIS A 6 -4.05 -16.16 5.99
C HIS A 6 -3.93 -14.85 6.77
N ALA A 7 -4.06 -14.90 8.07
CA ALA A 7 -3.91 -13.75 8.97
C ALA A 7 -3.56 -14.23 10.38
N LEU A 8 -2.98 -13.35 11.18
CA LEU A 8 -2.76 -13.55 12.60
C LEU A 8 -3.67 -12.59 13.38
N VAL A 9 -4.32 -13.10 14.42
CA VAL A 9 -5.23 -12.32 15.25
C VAL A 9 -4.63 -12.12 16.63
N THR A 10 -4.63 -10.89 17.11
CA THR A 10 -4.12 -10.54 18.45
C THR A 10 -5.20 -9.87 19.28
N VAL A 11 -5.03 -9.98 20.60
CA VAL A 11 -5.88 -9.29 21.59
C VAL A 11 -5.15 -8.12 22.27
N CYS A 12 -3.88 -7.93 21.95
CA CYS A 12 -3.02 -6.91 22.52
C CYS A 12 -2.61 -5.90 21.43
N PRO A 13 -2.97 -4.61 21.57
CA PRO A 13 -2.63 -3.59 20.56
C PRO A 13 -1.11 -3.44 20.34
N MET A 14 -0.33 -3.53 21.41
CA MET A 14 1.13 -3.45 21.31
C MET A 14 1.72 -4.66 20.56
N CYS A 15 1.16 -5.85 20.76
CA CYS A 15 1.57 -7.03 20.04
C CYS A 15 1.23 -6.92 18.55
N GLN A 16 0.04 -6.40 18.22
CA GLN A 16 -0.35 -6.12 16.84
C GLN A 16 0.68 -5.22 16.16
N MET A 17 0.92 -4.06 16.76
CA MET A 17 1.84 -3.08 16.18
C MET A 17 3.26 -3.63 16.03
N ASN A 18 3.79 -4.30 17.05
CA ASN A 18 5.13 -4.87 17.01
C ASN A 18 5.27 -5.93 15.92
N VAL A 19 4.35 -6.90 15.86
CA VAL A 19 4.43 -7.99 14.87
C VAL A 19 4.23 -7.45 13.46
N ASP A 20 3.33 -6.48 13.26
CA ASP A 20 3.08 -5.87 11.97
C ASP A 20 4.29 -5.04 11.48
N PHE A 21 4.88 -4.24 12.37
CA PHE A 21 6.03 -3.38 12.05
C PHE A 21 7.30 -4.16 11.74
N TYR A 22 7.63 -5.17 12.57
CA TYR A 22 8.91 -5.90 12.43
C TYR A 22 8.96 -6.90 11.28
N GLN A 23 7.84 -7.20 10.61
CA GLN A 23 7.86 -8.09 9.44
C GLN A 23 8.78 -7.58 8.34
N ARG A 24 8.79 -6.27 8.06
CA ARG A 24 9.67 -5.68 7.04
C ARG A 24 11.15 -5.81 7.39
N GLU A 25 11.48 -5.64 8.67
CA GLU A 25 12.87 -5.77 9.13
C GLU A 25 13.32 -7.24 9.10
N MET A 26 12.45 -8.15 9.52
CA MET A 26 12.66 -9.59 9.44
C MET A 26 12.89 -10.04 8.00
N ASN A 27 12.03 -9.63 7.08
CA ASN A 27 12.14 -9.94 5.65
C ASN A 27 13.49 -9.47 5.09
N ARG A 28 13.91 -8.25 5.43
CA ARG A 28 15.21 -7.72 5.02
C ARG A 28 16.38 -8.52 5.58
N HIS A 29 16.30 -8.87 6.86
CA HIS A 29 17.39 -9.59 7.55
C HIS A 29 17.56 -11.02 7.01
N PHE A 30 16.45 -11.74 6.83
CA PHE A 30 16.45 -13.14 6.39
C PHE A 30 16.33 -13.29 4.87
N ARG A 31 16.18 -12.20 4.12
CA ARG A 31 15.93 -12.19 2.66
C ARG A 31 14.69 -12.99 2.27
N GLU A 32 13.67 -12.89 3.09
CA GLU A 32 12.36 -13.51 2.91
C GLU A 32 11.34 -12.46 2.49
N ASP A 33 10.17 -12.91 2.04
CA ASP A 33 9.07 -12.04 1.61
C ASP A 33 7.74 -12.50 2.23
N HIS A 34 7.63 -12.30 3.53
CA HIS A 34 6.43 -12.64 4.29
C HIS A 34 5.54 -11.40 4.45
N HIS A 35 4.27 -11.56 4.12
CA HIS A 35 3.23 -10.55 4.26
C HIS A 35 2.03 -11.15 4.99
N MET A 36 2.17 -11.35 6.31
CA MET A 36 1.10 -11.84 7.15
C MET A 36 0.34 -10.66 7.76
N PRO A 37 -0.90 -10.41 7.38
CA PRO A 37 -1.69 -9.35 8.00
C PRO A 37 -1.98 -9.66 9.47
N ILE A 38 -1.81 -8.66 10.31
CA ILE A 38 -2.03 -8.77 11.76
C ILE A 38 -3.30 -8.02 12.11
N LEU A 39 -4.33 -8.75 12.51
CA LEU A 39 -5.64 -8.20 12.82
C LEU A 39 -5.86 -8.11 14.32
N PHE A 40 -6.58 -7.10 14.75
CA PHE A 40 -7.06 -7.04 16.13
C PHE A 40 -8.38 -7.82 16.24
N PHE A 41 -8.57 -8.55 17.35
CA PHE A 41 -9.72 -9.44 17.49
C PHE A 41 -11.07 -8.74 17.29
N THR A 42 -11.20 -7.45 17.71
CA THR A 42 -12.45 -6.70 17.53
C THR A 42 -12.76 -6.39 16.07
N GLN A 43 -11.76 -6.36 15.18
CA GLN A 43 -12.01 -6.22 13.75
C GLN A 43 -12.78 -7.44 13.23
N LEU A 44 -12.35 -8.65 13.60
CA LEU A 44 -13.08 -9.87 13.21
C LEU A 44 -14.48 -9.95 13.84
N MET A 45 -14.61 -9.54 15.10
CA MET A 45 -15.93 -9.46 15.75
C MET A 45 -16.86 -8.49 15.00
N GLY A 46 -16.34 -7.31 14.64
CA GLY A 46 -17.09 -6.32 13.86
C GLY A 46 -17.54 -6.87 12.50
N LEU A 47 -16.66 -7.57 11.78
CA LEU A 47 -17.02 -8.24 10.52
C LEU A 47 -18.11 -9.29 10.72
N ALA A 48 -17.99 -10.11 11.78
CA ALA A 48 -18.96 -11.17 12.08
C ALA A 48 -20.37 -10.63 12.37
N VAL A 49 -20.49 -9.42 12.90
CA VAL A 49 -21.78 -8.73 13.09
C VAL A 49 -22.18 -7.84 11.92
N GLY A 50 -21.50 -7.94 10.79
CA GLY A 50 -21.86 -7.25 9.54
C GLY A 50 -21.43 -5.78 9.47
N MET A 51 -20.48 -5.34 10.29
CA MET A 51 -19.94 -3.98 10.16
C MET A 51 -19.06 -3.85 8.90
N PRO A 52 -19.16 -2.74 8.17
CA PRO A 52 -18.32 -2.52 7.00
C PRO A 52 -16.85 -2.38 7.38
N ALA A 53 -15.95 -3.01 6.63
CA ALA A 53 -14.51 -3.07 6.89
C ALA A 53 -13.88 -1.68 7.10
N LYS A 54 -14.31 -0.67 6.35
CA LYS A 54 -13.86 0.72 6.49
C LYS A 54 -14.06 1.29 7.90
N LYS A 55 -15.16 0.95 8.58
CA LYS A 55 -15.44 1.41 9.95
C LYS A 55 -14.59 0.69 11.00
N LEU A 56 -14.04 -0.45 10.64
CA LEU A 56 -13.20 -1.29 11.50
C LEU A 56 -11.71 -0.96 11.37
N GLY A 57 -11.36 0.06 10.58
CA GLY A 57 -9.99 0.52 10.42
C GLY A 57 -9.16 -0.31 9.43
N PHE A 58 -9.79 -1.19 8.64
CA PHE A 58 -9.08 -1.84 7.53
C PHE A 58 -8.55 -0.80 6.54
N GLY A 59 -7.37 -1.06 5.99
CA GLY A 59 -6.63 -0.15 5.13
C GLY A 59 -5.64 0.75 5.88
N ARG A 60 -5.47 0.56 7.19
CA ARG A 60 -4.48 1.25 8.02
C ARG A 60 -3.38 0.34 8.55
N GLU A 61 -3.42 -0.91 8.16
CA GLU A 61 -2.40 -1.91 8.49
C GLU A 61 -1.10 -1.61 7.74
N ILE A 62 0.04 -1.96 8.33
CA ILE A 62 1.35 -1.91 7.66
C ILE A 62 1.46 -3.04 6.63
N ASN A 63 0.99 -4.23 7.00
CA ASN A 63 0.85 -5.36 6.07
C ASN A 63 -0.63 -5.51 5.69
N SER A 64 -0.95 -5.29 4.44
CA SER A 64 -2.33 -5.24 3.94
C SER A 64 -3.10 -6.53 4.20
N ALA A 65 -4.27 -6.41 4.81
CA ALA A 65 -5.19 -7.54 5.04
C ALA A 65 -6.05 -7.86 3.80
N ARG A 66 -5.91 -7.11 2.72
CA ARG A 66 -6.80 -7.15 1.56
C ARG A 66 -6.92 -8.54 0.95
N GLN A 67 -5.79 -9.21 0.69
CA GLN A 67 -5.80 -10.54 0.09
C GLN A 67 -6.50 -11.57 1.00
N ALA A 68 -6.22 -11.51 2.30
CA ALA A 68 -6.85 -12.41 3.27
C ALA A 68 -8.37 -12.18 3.35
N MET A 69 -8.80 -10.92 3.32
CA MET A 69 -10.23 -10.59 3.36
C MET A 69 -10.94 -10.91 2.06
N ALA A 70 -10.30 -10.71 0.91
CA ALA A 70 -10.84 -11.07 -0.39
C ALA A 70 -11.11 -12.59 -0.50
N ASN A 71 -10.26 -13.42 0.11
CA ASN A 71 -10.45 -14.87 0.14
C ASN A 71 -11.74 -15.32 0.85
N ILE A 72 -12.29 -14.49 1.73
CA ILE A 72 -13.56 -14.72 2.43
C ILE A 72 -14.69 -13.81 1.91
N GLY A 73 -14.49 -13.16 0.75
CA GLY A 73 -15.50 -12.34 0.10
C GLY A 73 -15.73 -10.96 0.73
N ILE A 74 -14.79 -10.45 1.52
CA ILE A 74 -14.89 -9.15 2.16
C ILE A 74 -14.00 -8.15 1.42
N GLU A 75 -14.60 -7.08 0.89
CA GLU A 75 -13.87 -5.96 0.31
C GLU A 75 -13.33 -5.03 1.39
N THR A 76 -12.04 -4.76 1.35
CA THR A 76 -11.36 -3.82 2.23
C THR A 76 -10.85 -2.62 1.45
N PRO A 77 -10.77 -1.42 2.06
CA PRO A 77 -10.12 -0.27 1.43
C PRO A 77 -8.65 -0.55 1.16
N LEU A 78 -8.09 0.19 0.23
CA LEU A 78 -6.64 0.20 -0.02
C LEU A 78 -5.90 0.77 1.19
N THR A 79 -4.70 0.28 1.45
CA THR A 79 -3.79 0.91 2.41
C THR A 79 -3.25 2.22 1.84
N GLU A 80 -2.77 3.12 2.70
CA GLU A 80 -2.20 4.40 2.26
C GLU A 80 -1.01 4.20 1.30
N GLU A 81 -0.22 3.14 1.49
CA GLU A 81 0.87 2.78 0.59
C GLU A 81 0.37 2.29 -0.77
N GLU A 82 -0.64 1.41 -0.79
CA GLU A 82 -1.27 0.93 -2.02
C GLU A 82 -1.96 2.07 -2.79
N GLU A 83 -2.59 3.02 -2.08
CA GLU A 83 -3.16 4.22 -2.70
C GLU A 83 -2.08 5.12 -3.29
N ALA A 84 -0.97 5.32 -2.59
CA ALA A 84 0.16 6.11 -3.07
C ALA A 84 0.83 5.47 -4.29
N GLU A 85 1.02 4.15 -4.28
CA GLU A 85 1.57 3.41 -5.42
C GLU A 85 0.66 3.49 -6.64
N LYS A 86 -0.64 3.29 -6.44
CA LYS A 86 -1.65 3.42 -7.50
C LYS A 86 -1.72 4.83 -8.07
N ALA A 87 -1.63 5.84 -7.20
CA ALA A 87 -1.56 7.24 -7.62
C ALA A 87 -0.26 7.57 -8.37
N ALA A 88 0.87 7.00 -7.96
CA ALA A 88 2.15 7.14 -8.65
C ALA A 88 2.14 6.46 -10.02
N ALA A 89 1.55 5.27 -10.12
CA ALA A 89 1.38 4.55 -11.39
C ALA A 89 0.43 5.26 -12.36
N ALA A 90 -0.59 5.96 -11.84
CA ALA A 90 -1.55 6.72 -12.64
C ALA A 90 -1.00 8.07 -13.14
N LYS A 91 0.09 8.58 -12.56
CA LYS A 91 0.72 9.82 -13.05
C LYS A 91 1.39 9.55 -14.41
N PRO A 92 1.04 10.30 -15.48
CA PRO A 92 1.74 10.16 -16.75
C PRO A 92 3.23 10.41 -16.54
N LYS A 93 4.08 9.52 -17.03
CA LYS A 93 5.55 9.67 -16.98
C LYS A 93 5.88 11.05 -17.55
N ARG A 94 6.26 11.98 -16.70
CA ARG A 94 6.69 13.32 -17.09
C ARG A 94 7.90 13.12 -18.00
N ARG A 95 7.73 13.37 -19.30
CA ARG A 95 8.81 13.28 -20.28
C ARG A 95 9.98 14.13 -19.78
N ARG A 96 11.14 13.51 -19.66
CA ARG A 96 12.35 14.21 -19.24
C ARG A 96 12.63 15.33 -20.25
N ARG A 97 12.83 16.54 -19.76
CA ARG A 97 13.36 17.65 -20.56
C ARG A 97 14.69 17.17 -21.14
N GLY A 98 14.76 17.01 -22.48
CA GLY A 98 15.94 16.46 -23.13
C GLY A 98 15.69 15.15 -23.93
N ASP A 99 14.43 14.72 -24.13
CA ASP A 99 14.12 13.63 -25.05
C ASP A 99 14.50 14.05 -26.49
N PRO A 100 15.47 13.38 -27.12
CA PRO A 100 15.97 13.77 -28.45
C PRO A 100 14.92 13.64 -29.55
N THR A 101 13.74 13.05 -29.25
CA THR A 101 12.64 12.91 -30.19
C THR A 101 11.67 14.10 -30.20
N LEU A 102 11.87 15.09 -29.31
CA LEU A 102 11.07 16.30 -29.27
C LEU A 102 11.74 17.40 -30.12
N PRO A 103 10.98 18.09 -30.99
CA PRO A 103 11.49 19.29 -31.64
C PRO A 103 11.86 20.34 -30.58
N SER A 104 13.00 21.00 -30.76
CA SER A 104 13.45 22.09 -29.91
C SER A 104 12.34 23.16 -29.80
N PRO A 105 12.05 23.70 -28.60
CA PRO A 105 11.12 24.81 -28.51
C PRO A 105 11.63 25.97 -29.36
N ALA A 106 10.74 26.56 -30.17
CA ALA A 106 11.05 27.74 -30.95
C ALA A 106 11.64 28.85 -30.07
N PRO A 107 12.66 29.59 -30.53
CA PRO A 107 13.22 30.71 -29.76
C PRO A 107 12.10 31.71 -29.46
N ARG A 108 12.13 32.26 -28.25
CA ARG A 108 11.18 33.30 -27.87
C ARG A 108 11.50 34.57 -28.65
N ALA A 109 10.48 35.27 -29.08
CA ALA A 109 10.60 36.51 -29.86
C ALA A 109 11.44 37.62 -29.18
N ASP A 110 11.62 37.52 -27.86
CA ASP A 110 12.40 38.40 -27.03
C ASP A 110 13.93 38.15 -27.08
N GLU A 111 14.38 37.03 -27.63
CA GLU A 111 15.80 36.73 -27.81
C GLU A 111 16.37 37.25 -29.13
N GLU A 112 15.54 37.66 -30.06
CA GLU A 112 15.95 38.17 -31.37
C GLU A 112 16.28 39.68 -31.36
N GLU A 113 15.86 40.41 -30.31
CA GLU A 113 16.05 41.88 -30.17
C GLU A 113 17.36 42.26 -29.50
N LEU A 114 18.17 41.27 -29.06
CA LEU A 114 19.46 41.48 -28.34
C LEU A 114 20.72 41.06 -29.13
N ARG A 115 20.61 40.96 -30.47
CA ARG A 115 21.79 40.73 -31.35
C ARG A 115 22.05 41.89 -32.30
#